data_a24b7d64723aec451dd0e2a03fba972c
#
_entry.id   a24b7d64723aec451dd0e2a03fba972c
#
_cell.length_a   1.000
_cell.length_b   1.000
_cell.length_c   1.000
_cell.angle_alpha   90.00
_cell.angle_beta   90.00
_cell.angle_gamma   90.00
#
_symmetry.space_group_name_H-M   'P 1'
#
loop_
_entity.id
_entity.type
_entity.pdbx_description
1 polymer ?
#
loop_
_entity_poly.entity_id
_entity_poly.type
_entity_poly.pdbx_seq_one_letter_code
_entity_poly.pdbx_strand_id
1 'polypeptide(L)'
;GKKSISLPIKVIIVGCIVGLIIAGIGGFKQIDSKRVNKERRAAALKESKAAVNAANERLAEIGKEYEELKKQHASKQEECDSITAGSDNWIAMKNKCSREESELQSKLWDLESEDKLIRNKDYTGYYQEVKPMSYQIFYIIGASVAGLAALGAFIIYLVKGKKTY
;
A
#
# COMPACT_ATOMS: atom_id res chain seq x y z
N GLY A 1 -0.13 -60.16 -26.37
CA GLY A 1 1.15 -59.69 -25.88
C GLY A 1 1.07 -58.19 -25.57
N LYS A 2 1.23 -57.79 -24.29
CA LYS A 2 1.36 -56.37 -23.89
C LYS A 2 2.66 -55.86 -24.50
N LYS A 3 2.56 -55.00 -25.54
CA LYS A 3 3.74 -54.32 -26.08
C LYS A 3 4.32 -53.42 -24.97
N SER A 4 5.44 -53.83 -24.44
CA SER A 4 6.19 -53.05 -23.44
C SER A 4 6.64 -51.76 -24.10
N ILE A 5 6.19 -50.64 -23.56
CA ILE A 5 6.61 -49.29 -24.00
C ILE A 5 8.14 -49.21 -23.85
N SER A 6 8.85 -48.78 -24.90
CA SER A 6 10.31 -48.71 -24.89
C SER A 6 10.81 -47.72 -23.82
N LEU A 7 11.96 -48.03 -23.22
CA LEU A 7 12.57 -47.20 -22.15
C LEU A 7 12.65 -45.70 -22.47
N PRO A 8 13.07 -45.28 -23.69
CA PRO A 8 13.11 -43.84 -24.02
C PRO A 8 11.75 -43.17 -23.97
N ILE A 9 10.68 -43.86 -24.41
CA ILE A 9 9.33 -43.31 -24.35
C ILE A 9 8.86 -43.15 -22.91
N LYS A 10 9.19 -44.06 -22.01
CA LYS A 10 8.88 -43.93 -20.58
C LYS A 10 9.56 -42.72 -19.95
N VAL A 11 10.83 -42.48 -20.28
CA VAL A 11 11.61 -41.33 -19.81
C VAL A 11 10.98 -40.02 -20.27
N ILE A 12 10.57 -39.92 -21.55
CA ILE A 12 9.87 -38.72 -22.05
C ILE A 12 8.57 -38.49 -21.29
N ILE A 13 7.75 -39.50 -21.15
CA ILE A 13 6.42 -39.37 -20.51
C ILE A 13 6.60 -38.89 -19.07
N VAL A 14 7.49 -39.52 -18.29
CA VAL A 14 7.72 -39.14 -16.89
C VAL A 14 8.28 -37.72 -16.80
N GLY A 15 9.28 -37.39 -17.60
CA GLY A 15 9.88 -36.05 -17.61
C GLY A 15 8.90 -34.95 -18.00
N CYS A 16 8.07 -35.22 -19.00
CA CYS A 16 7.01 -34.25 -19.40
C CYS A 16 5.95 -34.08 -18.32
N ILE A 17 5.49 -35.15 -17.69
CA ILE A 17 4.52 -35.08 -16.58
C ILE A 17 5.09 -34.28 -15.42
N VAL A 18 6.31 -34.59 -14.98
CA VAL A 18 6.96 -33.86 -13.88
C VAL A 18 7.17 -32.40 -14.23
N GLY A 19 7.65 -32.12 -15.44
CA GLY A 19 7.85 -30.74 -15.91
C GLY A 19 6.54 -29.95 -15.97
N LEU A 20 5.44 -30.55 -16.44
CA LEU A 20 4.11 -29.95 -16.46
C LEU A 20 3.54 -29.69 -15.07
N ILE A 21 3.76 -30.61 -14.13
CA ILE A 21 3.33 -30.41 -12.74
C ILE A 21 4.06 -29.22 -12.11
N ILE A 22 5.38 -29.15 -12.26
CA ILE A 22 6.20 -28.04 -11.72
C ILE A 22 5.79 -26.71 -12.37
N ALA A 23 5.66 -26.67 -13.68
CA ALA A 23 5.20 -25.46 -14.40
C ALA A 23 3.78 -25.05 -14.02
N GLY A 24 2.87 -26.03 -13.83
CA GLY A 24 1.50 -25.81 -13.38
C GLY A 24 1.42 -25.17 -12.00
N ILE A 25 2.25 -25.63 -11.05
CA ILE A 25 2.35 -25.01 -9.72
C ILE A 25 2.82 -23.56 -9.83
N GLY A 26 3.84 -23.30 -10.65
CA GLY A 26 4.34 -21.94 -10.90
C GLY A 26 3.26 -21.05 -11.51
N GLY A 27 2.50 -21.56 -12.50
CA GLY A 27 1.39 -20.86 -13.13
C GLY A 27 0.27 -20.49 -12.18
N PHE A 28 -0.16 -21.46 -11.41
CA PHE A 28 -1.21 -21.24 -10.41
C PHE A 28 -0.79 -20.16 -9.40
N LYS A 29 0.42 -20.24 -8.88
CA LYS A 29 0.94 -19.26 -7.93
C LYS A 29 1.09 -17.85 -8.55
N GLN A 30 1.46 -17.74 -9.82
CA GLN A 30 1.54 -16.48 -10.52
C GLN A 30 0.14 -15.84 -10.69
N ILE A 31 -0.86 -16.63 -11.02
CA ILE A 31 -2.25 -16.15 -11.12
C ILE A 31 -2.75 -15.70 -9.74
N ASP A 32 -2.48 -16.50 -8.71
CA ASP A 32 -2.88 -16.18 -7.35
C ASP A 32 -2.19 -14.91 -6.82
N SER A 33 -0.88 -14.73 -7.09
CA SER A 33 -0.17 -13.49 -6.71
C SER A 33 -0.76 -12.25 -7.41
N LYS A 34 -1.15 -12.34 -8.68
CA LYS A 34 -1.82 -11.24 -9.39
C LYS A 34 -3.17 -10.90 -8.78
N ARG A 35 -3.95 -11.91 -8.40
CA ARG A 35 -5.24 -11.72 -7.71
C ARG A 35 -5.03 -11.04 -6.36
N VAL A 36 -4.11 -11.57 -5.53
CA VAL A 36 -3.79 -10.99 -4.22
C VAL A 36 -3.30 -9.56 -4.34
N ASN A 37 -2.43 -9.25 -5.30
CA ASN A 37 -1.96 -7.88 -5.54
C ASN A 37 -3.10 -6.95 -5.97
N LYS A 38 -4.02 -7.42 -6.80
CA LYS A 38 -5.21 -6.65 -7.19
C LYS A 38 -6.10 -6.34 -5.97
N GLU A 39 -6.34 -7.33 -5.12
CA GLU A 39 -7.13 -7.16 -3.88
C GLU A 39 -6.45 -6.19 -2.90
N ARG A 40 -5.14 -6.34 -2.68
CA ARG A 40 -4.35 -5.43 -1.83
C ARG A 40 -4.37 -3.99 -2.35
N ARG A 41 -4.23 -3.81 -3.67
CA ARG A 41 -4.32 -2.49 -4.31
C ARG A 41 -5.70 -1.87 -4.13
N ALA A 42 -6.76 -2.66 -4.29
CA ALA A 42 -8.13 -2.18 -4.09
C ALA A 42 -8.40 -1.81 -2.62
N ALA A 43 -7.90 -2.59 -1.67
CA ALA A 43 -8.00 -2.31 -0.24
C ALA A 43 -7.25 -1.02 0.13
N ALA A 44 -6.00 -0.87 -0.31
CA ALA A 44 -5.19 0.34 -0.09
C ALA A 44 -5.83 1.59 -0.69
N LEU A 45 -6.43 1.48 -1.89
CA LEU A 45 -7.16 2.59 -2.50
C LEU A 45 -8.42 2.97 -1.71
N LYS A 46 -9.14 1.98 -1.18
CA LYS A 46 -10.32 2.23 -0.34
C LYS A 46 -9.95 2.93 0.96
N GLU A 47 -8.87 2.47 1.61
CA GLU A 47 -8.34 3.07 2.83
C GLU A 47 -7.86 4.50 2.58
N SER A 48 -7.11 4.73 1.51
CA SER A 48 -6.66 6.07 1.09
C SER A 48 -7.84 7.02 0.87
N LYS A 49 -8.89 6.59 0.15
CA LYS A 49 -10.10 7.39 -0.06
C LYS A 49 -10.82 7.72 1.26
N ALA A 50 -10.94 6.75 2.16
CA ALA A 50 -11.55 6.98 3.47
C ALA A 50 -10.73 7.99 4.30
N ALA A 51 -9.40 7.88 4.29
CA ALA A 51 -8.51 8.82 4.98
C ALA A 51 -8.59 10.25 4.39
N VAL A 52 -8.67 10.39 3.07
CA VAL A 52 -8.87 11.70 2.40
C VAL A 52 -10.22 12.30 2.77
N ASN A 53 -11.28 11.52 2.79
CA ASN A 53 -12.61 12.01 3.18
C ASN A 53 -12.62 12.51 4.63
N ALA A 54 -12.06 11.72 5.57
CA ALA A 54 -11.95 12.12 6.97
C ALA A 54 -11.09 13.39 7.14
N ALA A 55 -10.00 13.51 6.36
CA ALA A 55 -9.18 14.72 6.34
C ALA A 55 -9.97 15.95 5.85
N ASN A 56 -10.75 15.81 4.80
CA ASN A 56 -11.57 16.90 4.26
C ASN A 56 -12.68 17.32 5.24
N GLU A 57 -13.32 16.37 5.92
CA GLU A 57 -14.29 16.65 6.97
C GLU A 57 -13.63 17.45 8.11
N ARG A 58 -12.47 17.00 8.59
CA ARG A 58 -11.74 17.70 9.66
C ARG A 58 -11.28 19.11 9.23
N LEU A 59 -10.82 19.27 7.99
CA LEU A 59 -10.48 20.61 7.46
C LEU A 59 -11.70 21.55 7.41
N ALA A 60 -12.87 21.04 7.10
CA ALA A 60 -14.10 21.84 7.12
C ALA A 60 -14.51 22.24 8.55
N GLU A 61 -14.29 21.36 9.54
CA GLU A 61 -14.49 21.68 10.97
C GLU A 61 -13.49 22.73 11.44
N ILE A 62 -12.19 22.55 11.17
CA ILE A 62 -11.14 23.52 11.49
C ILE A 62 -11.48 24.89 10.93
N GLY A 63 -11.96 24.97 9.69
CA GLY A 63 -12.38 26.25 9.09
C GLY A 63 -13.48 26.95 9.88
N LYS A 64 -14.46 26.22 10.39
CA LYS A 64 -15.55 26.79 11.23
C LYS A 64 -15.03 27.22 12.59
N GLU A 65 -14.26 26.35 13.26
CA GLU A 65 -13.66 26.62 14.57
C GLU A 65 -12.75 27.85 14.50
N TYR A 66 -11.94 27.96 13.44
CA TYR A 66 -11.04 29.09 13.22
C TYR A 66 -11.80 30.41 13.08
N GLU A 67 -12.86 30.45 12.27
CA GLU A 67 -13.67 31.68 12.10
C GLU A 67 -14.38 32.09 13.40
N GLU A 68 -14.83 31.12 14.19
CA GLU A 68 -15.45 31.40 15.48
C GLU A 68 -14.44 31.93 16.49
N LEU A 69 -13.29 31.27 16.63
CA LEU A 69 -12.20 31.72 17.53
C LEU A 69 -11.66 33.08 17.12
N LYS A 70 -11.56 33.36 15.83
CA LYS A 70 -11.13 34.65 15.31
C LYS A 70 -12.09 35.77 15.73
N LYS A 71 -13.40 35.52 15.69
CA LYS A 71 -14.40 36.49 16.19
C LYS A 71 -14.28 36.70 17.69
N GLN A 72 -14.09 35.61 18.46
CA GLN A 72 -13.89 35.68 19.90
C GLN A 72 -12.62 36.47 20.26
N HIS A 73 -11.50 36.20 19.53
CA HIS A 73 -10.25 36.93 19.70
C HIS A 73 -10.41 38.43 19.42
N ALA A 74 -11.06 38.80 18.32
CA ALA A 74 -11.32 40.22 17.99
C ALA A 74 -12.19 40.91 19.04
N SER A 75 -13.27 40.26 19.51
CA SER A 75 -14.08 40.77 20.59
C SER A 75 -13.34 40.95 21.89
N LYS A 76 -12.47 39.97 22.25
CA LYS A 76 -11.64 40.06 23.45
C LYS A 76 -10.59 41.17 23.34
N GLN A 77 -10.01 41.36 22.17
CA GLN A 77 -9.08 42.46 21.91
C GLN A 77 -9.75 43.83 22.13
N GLU A 78 -10.96 44.02 21.59
CA GLU A 78 -11.74 45.23 21.81
C GLU A 78 -12.07 45.48 23.32
N GLU A 79 -12.46 44.40 24.03
CA GLU A 79 -12.66 44.45 25.47
C GLU A 79 -11.38 44.86 26.21
N CYS A 80 -10.23 44.26 25.86
CA CYS A 80 -8.93 44.59 26.44
C CYS A 80 -8.52 46.05 26.16
N ASP A 81 -8.82 46.56 25.00
CA ASP A 81 -8.48 47.94 24.60
C ASP A 81 -9.39 48.96 25.29
N SER A 82 -10.61 48.58 25.65
CA SER A 82 -11.54 49.41 26.41
C SER A 82 -11.16 49.64 27.87
N ILE A 83 -10.25 48.80 28.42
CA ILE A 83 -9.80 48.90 29.82
C ILE A 83 -8.89 50.13 29.94
N THR A 84 -9.36 51.19 30.56
CA THR A 84 -8.64 52.46 30.76
C THR A 84 -8.06 52.57 32.19
N ALA A 85 -6.95 53.30 32.31
CA ALA A 85 -6.37 53.65 33.59
C ALA A 85 -7.25 54.60 34.36
N GLY A 86 -7.99 54.11 35.36
CA GLY A 86 -8.90 54.95 36.14
C GLY A 86 -9.66 54.19 37.23
N SER A 87 -9.66 52.89 37.22
CA SER A 87 -10.23 52.03 38.26
C SER A 87 -9.14 51.46 39.17
N ASP A 88 -9.42 51.25 40.45
CA ASP A 88 -8.45 50.75 41.44
C ASP A 88 -7.85 49.36 41.06
N ASN A 89 -8.43 48.63 40.10
CA ASN A 89 -7.99 47.30 39.66
C ASN A 89 -7.63 47.22 38.18
N TRP A 90 -7.47 48.33 37.46
CA TRP A 90 -7.27 48.31 36.00
C TRP A 90 -6.08 47.44 35.55
N ILE A 91 -4.97 47.41 36.32
CA ILE A 91 -3.78 46.59 36.02
C ILE A 91 -4.14 45.11 36.05
N ALA A 92 -4.84 44.68 37.11
CA ALA A 92 -5.24 43.27 37.23
C ALA A 92 -6.24 42.85 36.13
N MET A 93 -7.15 43.74 35.77
CA MET A 93 -8.13 43.53 34.67
C MET A 93 -7.41 43.44 33.30
N LYS A 94 -6.45 44.35 33.06
CA LYS A 94 -5.66 44.35 31.80
C LYS A 94 -4.83 43.10 31.68
N ASN A 95 -4.16 42.66 32.76
CA ASN A 95 -3.33 41.43 32.78
C ASN A 95 -4.20 40.18 32.56
N LYS A 96 -5.39 40.11 33.19
CA LYS A 96 -6.30 39.01 32.97
C LYS A 96 -6.76 38.94 31.52
N CYS A 97 -7.18 40.09 30.99
CA CYS A 97 -7.67 40.21 29.62
C CYS A 97 -6.58 39.82 28.59
N SER A 98 -5.35 40.32 28.76
CA SER A 98 -4.21 39.95 27.89
C SER A 98 -3.86 38.48 27.93
N ARG A 99 -4.02 37.84 29.09
CA ARG A 99 -3.83 36.38 29.19
C ARG A 99 -4.89 35.61 28.42
N GLU A 100 -6.16 36.00 28.55
CA GLU A 100 -7.28 35.38 27.84
C GLU A 100 -7.16 35.58 26.31
N GLU A 101 -6.73 36.75 25.88
CA GLU A 101 -6.41 37.04 24.47
C GLU A 101 -5.28 36.14 23.96
N SER A 102 -4.19 35.98 24.72
CA SER A 102 -3.06 35.12 24.37
C SER A 102 -3.47 33.63 24.29
N GLU A 103 -4.39 33.19 25.15
CA GLU A 103 -4.92 31.82 25.11
C GLU A 103 -5.74 31.58 23.81
N LEU A 104 -6.55 32.56 23.39
CA LEU A 104 -7.29 32.50 22.12
C LEU A 104 -6.34 32.49 20.93
N GLN A 105 -5.30 33.33 20.95
CA GLN A 105 -4.28 33.35 19.91
C GLN A 105 -3.53 32.02 19.80
N SER A 106 -3.19 31.38 20.95
CA SER A 106 -2.56 30.05 20.94
C SER A 106 -3.46 29.01 20.29
N LYS A 107 -4.76 29.01 20.59
CA LYS A 107 -5.73 28.09 19.96
C LYS A 107 -5.84 28.30 18.45
N LEU A 108 -5.78 29.55 17.97
CA LEU A 108 -5.74 29.85 16.53
C LEU A 108 -4.51 29.25 15.88
N TRP A 109 -3.33 29.36 16.50
CA TRP A 109 -2.09 28.77 15.98
C TRP A 109 -2.13 27.25 15.97
N ASP A 110 -2.75 26.64 16.99
CA ASP A 110 -2.91 25.18 17.04
C ASP A 110 -3.76 24.68 15.87
N LEU A 111 -4.87 25.37 15.58
CA LEU A 111 -5.72 25.05 14.42
C LEU A 111 -5.00 25.26 13.08
N GLU A 112 -4.24 26.34 12.92
CA GLU A 112 -3.42 26.56 11.72
C GLU A 112 -2.36 25.48 11.54
N SER A 113 -1.76 25.04 12.64
CA SER A 113 -0.76 23.97 12.61
C SER A 113 -1.39 22.63 12.23
N GLU A 114 -2.57 22.31 12.78
CA GLU A 114 -3.33 21.11 12.44
C GLU A 114 -3.75 21.14 10.95
N ASP A 115 -4.27 22.27 10.44
CA ASP A 115 -4.62 22.45 9.03
C ASP A 115 -3.41 22.14 8.12
N LYS A 116 -2.24 22.71 8.43
CA LYS A 116 -0.99 22.45 7.68
C LYS A 116 -0.57 21.00 7.73
N LEU A 117 -0.66 20.34 8.88
CA LEU A 117 -0.31 18.92 9.03
C LEU A 117 -1.23 18.04 8.18
N ILE A 118 -2.53 18.30 8.19
CA ILE A 118 -3.51 17.56 7.39
C ILE A 118 -3.25 17.74 5.90
N ARG A 119 -3.01 18.98 5.44
CA ARG A 119 -2.75 19.29 4.02
C ARG A 119 -1.45 18.70 3.49
N ASN A 120 -0.42 18.61 4.33
CA ASN A 120 0.89 18.10 3.95
C ASN A 120 1.03 16.57 4.10
N LYS A 121 0.03 15.90 4.68
CA LYS A 121 0.07 14.45 4.88
C LYS A 121 -0.13 13.72 3.56
N ASP A 122 0.73 12.74 3.32
CA ASP A 122 0.56 11.82 2.19
C ASP A 122 -0.54 10.77 2.50
N TYR A 123 -1.58 10.77 1.70
CA TYR A 123 -2.72 9.86 1.80
C TYR A 123 -2.67 8.74 0.77
N THR A 124 -1.56 8.56 0.06
CA THR A 124 -1.40 7.44 -0.87
C THR A 124 -1.39 6.12 -0.09
N GLY A 125 -2.31 5.23 -0.44
CA GLY A 125 -2.39 3.92 0.19
C GLY A 125 -1.16 3.08 -0.17
N TYR A 126 -0.33 2.76 0.84
CA TYR A 126 0.81 1.86 0.67
C TYR A 126 0.36 0.40 0.73
N TYR A 127 0.77 -0.39 -0.26
CA TYR A 127 0.61 -1.84 -0.24
C TYR A 127 1.89 -2.52 -0.70
N GLN A 128 2.19 -3.65 -0.07
CA GLN A 128 3.35 -4.45 -0.44
C GLN A 128 2.95 -5.44 -1.54
N GLU A 129 3.57 -5.31 -2.72
CA GLU A 129 3.38 -6.25 -3.81
C GLU A 129 4.02 -7.60 -3.51
N VAL A 130 3.28 -8.67 -3.79
CA VAL A 130 3.86 -10.01 -3.84
C VAL A 130 4.63 -10.10 -5.15
N LYS A 131 5.96 -10.16 -5.06
CA LYS A 131 6.83 -10.23 -6.25
C LYS A 131 6.60 -11.53 -7.00
N PRO A 132 6.18 -11.49 -8.27
CA PRO A 132 5.94 -12.71 -9.06
C PRO A 132 7.22 -13.47 -9.41
N MET A 133 8.41 -12.86 -9.23
CA MET A 133 9.71 -13.47 -9.62
C MET A 133 10.00 -14.81 -8.96
N SER A 134 9.55 -15.05 -7.73
CA SER A 134 9.75 -16.33 -7.04
C SER A 134 9.01 -17.49 -7.72
N TYR A 135 7.97 -17.20 -8.49
CA TYR A 135 7.15 -18.21 -9.17
C TYR A 135 7.61 -18.49 -10.60
N GLN A 136 8.32 -17.56 -11.23
CA GLN A 136 8.94 -17.76 -12.55
C GLN A 136 9.99 -18.87 -12.52
N ILE A 137 10.65 -19.07 -11.38
CA ILE A 137 11.63 -20.15 -11.17
C ILE A 137 10.97 -21.51 -11.44
N PHE A 138 9.74 -21.73 -11.00
CA PHE A 138 9.04 -22.99 -11.25
C PHE A 138 8.78 -23.27 -12.73
N TYR A 139 8.53 -22.22 -13.54
CA TYR A 139 8.40 -22.36 -14.98
C TYR A 139 9.73 -22.75 -15.62
N ILE A 140 10.81 -22.07 -15.24
CA ILE A 140 12.14 -22.33 -15.79
C ILE A 140 12.57 -23.74 -15.44
N ILE A 141 12.41 -24.17 -14.19
CA ILE A 141 12.74 -25.52 -13.73
C ILE A 141 11.87 -26.55 -14.46
N GLY A 142 10.56 -26.35 -14.52
CA GLY A 142 9.64 -27.28 -15.19
C GLY A 142 9.94 -27.43 -16.67
N ALA A 143 10.19 -26.34 -17.40
CA ALA A 143 10.58 -26.37 -18.80
C ALA A 143 11.95 -27.03 -19.03
N SER A 144 12.90 -26.77 -18.13
CA SER A 144 14.24 -27.39 -18.19
C SER A 144 14.16 -28.91 -17.98
N VAL A 145 13.40 -29.39 -17.02
CA VAL A 145 13.19 -30.83 -16.75
C VAL A 145 12.55 -31.51 -17.97
N ALA A 146 11.50 -30.92 -18.54
CA ALA A 146 10.84 -31.47 -19.74
C ALA A 146 11.79 -31.47 -20.95
N GLY A 147 12.54 -30.39 -21.17
CA GLY A 147 13.50 -30.25 -22.26
C GLY A 147 14.64 -31.27 -22.16
N LEU A 148 15.22 -31.45 -20.96
CA LEU A 148 16.30 -32.43 -20.74
C LEU A 148 15.79 -33.87 -20.92
N ALA A 149 14.58 -34.17 -20.49
CA ALA A 149 13.98 -35.49 -20.73
C ALA A 149 13.78 -35.78 -22.22
N ALA A 150 13.32 -34.79 -23.00
CA ALA A 150 13.14 -34.89 -24.43
C ALA A 150 14.49 -35.10 -25.17
N LEU A 151 15.51 -34.29 -24.80
CA LEU A 151 16.88 -34.44 -25.36
C LEU A 151 17.49 -35.77 -25.03
N GLY A 152 17.39 -36.23 -23.78
CA GLY A 152 17.90 -37.56 -23.36
C GLY A 152 17.25 -38.68 -24.14
N ALA A 153 15.94 -38.63 -24.33
CA ALA A 153 15.21 -39.64 -25.12
C ALA A 153 15.60 -39.59 -26.60
N PHE A 154 15.83 -38.42 -27.18
CA PHE A 154 16.29 -38.27 -28.55
C PHE A 154 17.67 -38.86 -28.75
N ILE A 155 18.61 -38.65 -27.82
CA ILE A 155 19.96 -39.27 -27.85
C ILE A 155 19.84 -40.80 -27.77
N ILE A 156 19.02 -41.34 -26.88
CA ILE A 156 18.80 -42.79 -26.75
C ILE A 156 18.24 -43.37 -28.05
N TYR A 157 17.31 -42.67 -28.70
CA TYR A 157 16.76 -43.03 -30.00
C TYR A 157 17.83 -43.09 -31.08
N LEU A 158 18.69 -42.08 -31.21
CA LEU A 158 19.77 -42.05 -32.18
C LEU A 158 20.81 -43.16 -31.98
N VAL A 159 21.17 -43.43 -30.72
CA VAL A 159 22.16 -44.46 -30.39
C VAL A 159 21.61 -45.87 -30.66
N LYS A 160 20.33 -46.12 -30.36
CA LYS A 160 19.67 -47.40 -30.68
C LYS A 160 19.42 -47.58 -32.17
N GLY A 161 19.10 -46.53 -32.90
CA GLY A 161 18.88 -46.58 -34.34
C GLY A 161 20.16 -46.93 -35.15
N LYS A 162 21.34 -46.58 -34.61
CA LYS A 162 22.62 -46.93 -35.23
C LYS A 162 23.06 -48.40 -35.03
N LYS A 163 22.40 -49.15 -34.16
CA LYS A 163 22.74 -50.58 -33.91
C LYS A 163 21.94 -51.56 -34.74
N THR A 164 21.14 -51.11 -35.69
CA THR A 164 20.27 -51.92 -36.54
C THR A 164 20.74 -51.99 -37.99
N TYR A 165 22.03 -51.64 -38.31
CA TYR A 165 22.67 -51.86 -39.61
C TYR A 165 23.96 -52.63 -39.44
#